data_39f230992b15ae7868e3efc558a3df50
#
_entry.id   39f230992b15ae7868e3efc558a3df50
#
_cell.length_a   1.000
_cell.length_b   1.000
_cell.length_c   1.000
_cell.angle_alpha   90.00
_cell.angle_beta   90.00
_cell.angle_gamma   90.00
#
_symmetry.space_group_name_H-M   'P 1'
#
loop_
_entity.id
_entity.type
_entity.pdbx_description
1 polymer ?
#
loop_
_entity_poly.entity_id
_entity_poly.type
_entity_poly.pdbx_seq_one_letter_code
_entity_poly.pdbx_strand_id
1 'polypeptide(L)'
;MKRVGILVGREKTFPVSLIEKVNERGGGDVVAEFVKVGGVRHDGGRQYDLIVDRISHEVPFYRAFLKRAALEGTVVINNPFWWSADDKFFNYSLATKLGVAIPKTVLLPQKDYIEGITPESLRNLEYPLDWQGIADYVGFPAIIKPFDGGGWKNVSRVNSLEELWKVFDTTGTLCMTLQEMVEWDQFVRCYCIGQRDVMIMPYDPRKGYLSGEQYINNPTYLSPEVAERVHNDVLTLNRALGYDLNTVEFAIQDGVPYAIDFMNPAPDAELASVGEFYHNWVTDAVTDLIFRRLSEPQPQQVYRWDALLNPAPAATQPLAAAASAAQGAAESVLPQSVSDIPSQVASTVSNFVGQASDVVSELVGAVTDAVSKSDPLPTVPAKRTRAASTTKKPAAQKAAAKRASKKSGTPPDASDV
;
A
#
# COMPACT_ATOMS: atom_id res chain seq x y z
N MET A 1 -13.74 9.95 -24.58
CA MET A 1 -12.93 8.72 -24.59
C MET A 1 -12.04 8.72 -23.34
N LYS A 2 -12.19 7.73 -22.47
CA LYS A 2 -11.33 7.54 -21.28
C LYS A 2 -10.21 6.56 -21.59
N ARG A 3 -9.01 6.81 -21.06
CA ARG A 3 -7.83 5.98 -21.29
C ARG A 3 -7.45 5.21 -20.05
N VAL A 4 -7.32 3.88 -20.20
CA VAL A 4 -6.89 2.96 -19.15
C VAL A 4 -5.51 2.42 -19.49
N GLY A 5 -4.54 2.64 -18.62
CA GLY A 5 -3.18 2.12 -18.77
C GLY A 5 -3.01 0.82 -17.99
N ILE A 6 -2.42 -0.20 -18.63
CA ILE A 6 -1.99 -1.42 -17.94
C ILE A 6 -0.46 -1.39 -17.83
N LEU A 7 0.05 -1.22 -16.62
CA LEU A 7 1.48 -1.17 -16.33
C LEU A 7 1.96 -2.54 -15.87
N VAL A 8 2.64 -3.27 -16.77
CA VAL A 8 2.92 -4.69 -16.59
C VAL A 8 4.38 -5.01 -16.36
N GLY A 9 4.63 -6.14 -15.72
CA GLY A 9 5.94 -6.76 -15.55
C GLY A 9 6.18 -7.92 -16.48
N ARG A 10 6.29 -9.13 -15.91
CA ARG A 10 6.62 -10.37 -16.62
C ARG A 10 5.40 -11.13 -17.15
N GLU A 11 4.22 -10.70 -16.80
CA GLU A 11 2.95 -11.32 -17.13
C GLU A 11 2.70 -11.31 -18.65
N LYS A 12 2.05 -12.36 -19.15
CA LYS A 12 1.84 -12.57 -20.59
C LYS A 12 0.37 -12.67 -20.98
N THR A 13 -0.44 -13.36 -20.18
CA THR A 13 -1.84 -13.67 -20.53
C THR A 13 -2.82 -12.73 -19.88
N PHE A 14 -2.76 -12.54 -18.57
CA PHE A 14 -3.71 -11.72 -17.84
C PHE A 14 -3.79 -10.26 -18.35
N PRO A 15 -2.68 -9.54 -18.59
CA PRO A 15 -2.78 -8.16 -19.07
C PRO A 15 -3.39 -8.05 -20.48
N VAL A 16 -3.15 -9.04 -21.33
CA VAL A 16 -3.74 -9.07 -22.69
C VAL A 16 -5.24 -9.30 -22.61
N SER A 17 -5.67 -10.33 -21.87
CA SER A 17 -7.09 -10.63 -21.65
C SER A 17 -7.84 -9.45 -21.02
N LEU A 18 -7.21 -8.76 -20.08
CA LEU A 18 -7.79 -7.56 -19.44
C LEU A 18 -7.97 -6.42 -20.46
N ILE A 19 -6.96 -6.12 -21.28
CA ILE A 19 -7.04 -5.09 -22.32
C ILE A 19 -8.16 -5.42 -23.33
N GLU A 20 -8.21 -6.64 -23.81
CA GLU A 20 -9.24 -7.10 -24.76
C GLU A 20 -10.64 -6.91 -24.17
N LYS A 21 -10.87 -7.37 -22.94
CA LYS A 21 -12.17 -7.31 -22.27
C LYS A 21 -12.61 -5.87 -21.97
N VAL A 22 -11.68 -5.02 -21.52
CA VAL A 22 -11.97 -3.59 -21.29
C VAL A 22 -12.31 -2.89 -22.60
N ASN A 23 -11.59 -3.17 -23.69
CA ASN A 23 -11.85 -2.56 -25.00
C ASN A 23 -13.17 -3.04 -25.61
N GLU A 24 -13.49 -4.33 -25.50
CA GLU A 24 -14.77 -4.88 -25.95
C GLU A 24 -15.94 -4.20 -25.23
N ARG A 25 -15.90 -4.14 -23.90
CA ARG A 25 -16.95 -3.50 -23.08
C ARG A 25 -17.00 -1.99 -23.25
N GLY A 26 -15.85 -1.37 -23.51
CA GLY A 26 -15.71 0.09 -23.64
C GLY A 26 -16.30 0.65 -24.91
N GLY A 27 -16.46 -0.15 -25.97
CA GLY A 27 -17.10 0.27 -27.23
C GLY A 27 -16.48 1.51 -27.87
N GLY A 28 -15.22 1.81 -27.56
CA GLY A 28 -14.49 3.01 -28.01
C GLY A 28 -14.58 4.21 -27.07
N ASP A 29 -15.51 4.25 -26.12
CA ASP A 29 -15.58 5.31 -25.10
C ASP A 29 -14.53 5.13 -23.99
N VAL A 30 -14.15 3.88 -23.72
CA VAL A 30 -13.06 3.49 -22.82
C VAL A 30 -12.07 2.64 -23.61
N VAL A 31 -10.79 3.05 -23.61
CA VAL A 31 -9.73 2.35 -24.33
C VAL A 31 -8.62 1.95 -23.36
N ALA A 32 -8.31 0.67 -23.30
CA ALA A 32 -7.20 0.10 -22.53
C ALA A 32 -6.01 -0.19 -23.43
N GLU A 33 -4.82 0.09 -22.93
CA GLU A 33 -3.54 -0.17 -23.61
C GLU A 33 -2.41 -0.39 -22.63
N PHE A 34 -1.29 -0.95 -23.09
CA PHE A 34 -0.08 -1.01 -22.29
C PHE A 34 0.50 0.39 -22.06
N VAL A 35 0.84 0.69 -20.80
CA VAL A 35 1.53 1.94 -20.48
C VAL A 35 2.91 1.96 -21.13
N LYS A 36 3.20 3.03 -21.85
CA LYS A 36 4.52 3.35 -22.37
C LYS A 36 5.00 4.63 -21.70
N VAL A 37 6.09 4.54 -20.97
CA VAL A 37 6.65 5.65 -20.21
C VAL A 37 8.17 5.70 -20.37
N GLY A 38 8.68 6.87 -20.72
CA GLY A 38 10.11 7.18 -20.79
C GLY A 38 10.53 8.10 -19.64
N GLY A 39 11.37 9.10 -19.90
CA GLY A 39 11.70 10.13 -18.91
C GLY A 39 10.45 10.89 -18.47
N VAL A 40 10.21 10.99 -17.16
CA VAL A 40 9.02 11.63 -16.58
C VAL A 40 9.36 13.05 -16.13
N ARG A 41 8.64 14.04 -16.63
CA ARG A 41 8.74 15.41 -16.16
C ARG A 41 7.83 15.62 -14.95
N HIS A 42 8.30 16.35 -13.94
CA HIS A 42 7.52 16.65 -12.74
C HIS A 42 6.30 17.54 -13.04
N ASP A 43 6.37 18.36 -14.07
CA ASP A 43 5.34 19.32 -14.52
C ASP A 43 4.52 18.84 -15.73
N GLY A 44 4.58 17.54 -16.07
CA GLY A 44 3.78 16.97 -17.16
C GLY A 44 2.30 16.80 -16.77
N GLY A 45 1.40 16.70 -17.76
CA GLY A 45 -0.02 16.52 -17.54
C GLY A 45 -0.45 15.04 -17.35
N ARG A 46 -1.74 14.86 -17.07
CA ARG A 46 -2.38 13.55 -16.96
C ARG A 46 -2.43 12.86 -18.32
N GLN A 47 -2.02 11.59 -18.38
CA GLN A 47 -2.00 10.78 -19.60
C GLN A 47 -3.09 9.71 -19.63
N TYR A 48 -3.46 9.18 -18.46
CA TYR A 48 -4.46 8.14 -18.29
C TYR A 48 -5.50 8.55 -17.25
N ASP A 49 -6.74 8.12 -17.44
CA ASP A 49 -7.80 8.30 -16.45
C ASP A 49 -7.66 7.29 -15.31
N LEU A 50 -7.20 6.07 -15.65
CA LEU A 50 -6.93 5.00 -14.71
C LEU A 50 -5.70 4.21 -15.14
N ILE A 51 -4.89 3.76 -14.17
CA ILE A 51 -3.78 2.82 -14.41
C ILE A 51 -3.94 1.62 -13.47
N VAL A 52 -3.89 0.42 -14.04
CA VAL A 52 -3.72 -0.84 -13.27
C VAL A 52 -2.23 -1.12 -13.17
N ASP A 53 -1.72 -1.14 -11.94
CA ASP A 53 -0.30 -1.37 -11.65
C ASP A 53 -0.04 -2.85 -11.33
N ARG A 54 0.94 -3.42 -12.04
CA ARG A 54 1.33 -4.82 -11.89
C ARG A 54 2.84 -5.00 -11.62
N ILE A 55 3.60 -3.90 -11.42
CA ILE A 55 5.07 -3.99 -11.38
C ILE A 55 5.75 -2.98 -10.47
N SER A 56 5.08 -1.90 -10.04
CA SER A 56 5.78 -0.83 -9.33
C SER A 56 6.30 -1.23 -7.95
N HIS A 57 5.79 -2.32 -7.38
CA HIS A 57 6.32 -2.90 -6.13
C HIS A 57 7.77 -3.41 -6.29
N GLU A 58 8.18 -3.80 -7.50
CA GLU A 58 9.55 -4.22 -7.81
C GLU A 58 10.42 -3.07 -8.35
N VAL A 59 9.81 -2.05 -9.02
CA VAL A 59 10.54 -1.05 -9.81
C VAL A 59 10.28 0.37 -9.31
N PRO A 60 11.22 0.99 -8.57
CA PRO A 60 11.05 2.34 -8.00
C PRO A 60 10.73 3.42 -9.04
N PHE A 61 11.23 3.33 -10.27
CA PHE A 61 10.91 4.26 -11.35
C PHE A 61 9.41 4.30 -11.65
N TYR A 62 8.77 3.13 -11.77
CA TYR A 62 7.34 3.04 -12.01
C TYR A 62 6.53 3.52 -10.80
N ARG A 63 6.99 3.25 -9.58
CA ARG A 63 6.35 3.76 -8.35
C ARG A 63 6.37 5.29 -8.31
N ALA A 64 7.48 5.93 -8.66
CA ALA A 64 7.59 7.38 -8.74
C ALA A 64 6.67 7.97 -9.84
N PHE A 65 6.61 7.34 -11.00
CA PHE A 65 5.68 7.70 -12.08
C PHE A 65 4.22 7.62 -11.63
N LEU A 66 3.81 6.53 -10.99
CA LEU A 66 2.43 6.34 -10.53
C LEU A 66 2.02 7.33 -9.43
N LYS A 67 2.93 7.63 -8.48
CA LYS A 67 2.68 8.68 -7.47
C LYS A 67 2.43 10.04 -8.11
N ARG A 68 3.22 10.39 -9.13
CA ARG A 68 3.00 11.61 -9.89
C ARG A 68 1.69 11.54 -10.68
N ALA A 69 1.38 10.43 -11.35
CA ALA A 69 0.14 10.26 -12.08
C ALA A 69 -1.10 10.42 -11.17
N ALA A 70 -1.03 9.86 -9.95
CA ALA A 70 -2.09 10.03 -8.96
C ALA A 70 -2.26 11.49 -8.51
N LEU A 71 -1.16 12.26 -8.38
CA LEU A 71 -1.21 13.70 -8.11
C LEU A 71 -1.94 14.49 -9.22
N GLU A 72 -1.84 14.03 -10.47
CA GLU A 72 -2.55 14.61 -11.62
C GLU A 72 -4.00 14.10 -11.79
N GLY A 73 -4.50 13.35 -10.80
CA GLY A 73 -5.87 12.84 -10.80
C GLY A 73 -6.08 11.53 -11.58
N THR A 74 -5.01 10.81 -11.93
CA THR A 74 -5.13 9.43 -12.43
C THR A 74 -5.50 8.50 -11.29
N VAL A 75 -6.54 7.68 -11.46
CA VAL A 75 -6.83 6.58 -10.53
C VAL A 75 -5.79 5.50 -10.71
N VAL A 76 -5.14 5.08 -9.64
CA VAL A 76 -4.14 4.00 -9.68
C VAL A 76 -4.60 2.82 -8.83
N ILE A 77 -4.68 1.65 -9.42
CA ILE A 77 -4.99 0.37 -8.77
C ILE A 77 -3.70 -0.45 -8.67
N ASN A 78 -3.12 -0.71 -7.51
CA ASN A 78 -3.48 -0.17 -6.19
C ASN A 78 -2.93 1.25 -6.01
N ASN A 79 -3.51 1.99 -5.07
CA ASN A 79 -3.03 3.33 -4.74
C ASN A 79 -1.56 3.31 -4.30
N PRO A 80 -0.64 4.04 -5.01
CA PRO A 80 0.80 3.94 -4.78
C PRO A 80 1.28 4.57 -3.47
N PHE A 81 0.40 5.23 -2.72
CA PHE A 81 0.69 5.81 -1.41
C PHE A 81 0.24 4.95 -0.23
N TRP A 82 -0.72 4.04 -0.45
CA TRP A 82 -1.38 3.27 0.62
C TRP A 82 -0.92 1.82 0.71
N TRP A 83 -0.67 1.17 -0.43
CA TRP A 83 -0.21 -0.20 -0.39
C TRP A 83 1.20 -0.28 0.19
N SER A 84 1.41 -1.27 1.02
CA SER A 84 2.70 -1.56 1.63
C SER A 84 2.97 -3.05 1.58
N ALA A 85 3.76 -3.49 0.62
CA ALA A 85 4.32 -4.83 0.61
C ALA A 85 5.60 -4.90 1.47
N ASP A 86 6.00 -3.78 2.06
CA ASP A 86 7.32 -3.57 2.62
C ASP A 86 7.34 -3.72 4.15
N ASP A 87 6.16 -3.84 4.82
CA ASP A 87 6.08 -3.90 6.28
C ASP A 87 5.09 -4.97 6.75
N LYS A 88 5.53 -6.23 6.68
CA LYS A 88 4.73 -7.36 7.15
C LYS A 88 4.43 -7.29 8.64
N PHE A 89 5.36 -6.79 9.45
CA PHE A 89 5.20 -6.77 10.91
C PHE A 89 4.12 -5.77 11.36
N PHE A 90 4.11 -4.56 10.77
CA PHE A 90 3.02 -3.61 11.00
C PHE A 90 1.67 -4.21 10.60
N ASN A 91 1.62 -4.84 9.43
CA ASN A 91 0.38 -5.42 8.92
C ASN A 91 -0.13 -6.58 9.78
N TYR A 92 0.74 -7.43 10.32
CA TYR A 92 0.36 -8.45 11.30
C TYR A 92 -0.17 -7.83 12.59
N SER A 93 0.47 -6.77 13.08
CA SER A 93 0.02 -6.03 14.25
C SER A 93 -1.36 -5.39 14.04
N LEU A 94 -1.61 -4.83 12.86
CA LEU A 94 -2.90 -4.27 12.46
C LEU A 94 -3.97 -5.37 12.37
N ALA A 95 -3.68 -6.48 11.69
CA ALA A 95 -4.59 -7.61 11.54
C ALA A 95 -5.03 -8.18 12.90
N THR A 96 -4.08 -8.34 13.83
CA THR A 96 -4.38 -8.75 15.21
C THR A 96 -5.37 -7.78 15.89
N LYS A 97 -5.18 -6.47 15.73
CA LYS A 97 -6.09 -5.46 16.30
C LYS A 97 -7.47 -5.47 15.65
N LEU A 98 -7.56 -5.92 14.42
CA LEU A 98 -8.82 -6.09 13.67
C LEU A 98 -9.53 -7.42 13.98
N GLY A 99 -8.94 -8.29 14.81
CA GLY A 99 -9.51 -9.58 15.18
C GLY A 99 -9.28 -10.70 14.16
N VAL A 100 -8.43 -10.48 13.15
CA VAL A 100 -7.99 -11.50 12.21
C VAL A 100 -6.89 -12.35 12.87
N ALA A 101 -7.02 -13.66 12.81
CA ALA A 101 -6.04 -14.56 13.39
C ALA A 101 -4.72 -14.52 12.61
N ILE A 102 -3.62 -14.30 13.34
CA ILE A 102 -2.25 -14.21 12.83
C ILE A 102 -1.37 -15.17 13.64
N PRO A 103 -0.45 -15.91 13.03
CA PRO A 103 0.54 -16.67 13.77
C PRO A 103 1.41 -15.76 14.63
N LYS A 104 1.81 -16.21 15.81
CA LYS A 104 2.72 -15.45 16.69
C LYS A 104 3.96 -15.03 15.92
N THR A 105 4.29 -13.75 15.98
CA THR A 105 5.38 -13.18 15.18
C THR A 105 6.21 -12.22 16.01
N VAL A 106 7.54 -12.30 15.87
CA VAL A 106 8.51 -11.39 16.49
C VAL A 106 9.35 -10.74 15.38
N LEU A 107 9.56 -9.42 15.48
CA LEU A 107 10.49 -8.70 14.64
C LEU A 107 11.91 -8.84 15.20
N LEU A 108 12.84 -9.24 14.35
CA LEU A 108 14.25 -9.39 14.69
C LEU A 108 15.07 -8.29 13.97
N PRO A 109 15.96 -7.59 14.69
CA PRO A 109 16.83 -6.60 14.04
C PRO A 109 17.81 -7.29 13.07
N GLN A 110 18.42 -6.50 12.20
CA GLN A 110 19.50 -6.97 11.34
C GLN A 110 20.67 -7.53 12.15
N LYS A 111 21.34 -8.58 11.64
CA LYS A 111 22.52 -9.18 12.25
C LYS A 111 23.75 -8.28 12.08
N ASP A 112 23.96 -7.77 10.88
CA ASP A 112 25.11 -6.94 10.52
C ASP A 112 24.73 -5.47 10.41
N TYR A 113 25.70 -4.57 10.52
CA TYR A 113 25.46 -3.15 10.33
C TYR A 113 25.20 -2.81 8.87
N ILE A 114 24.15 -2.03 8.64
CA ILE A 114 23.89 -1.42 7.33
C ILE A 114 25.01 -0.42 7.04
N GLU A 115 25.40 -0.29 5.77
CA GLU A 115 26.45 0.66 5.35
C GLU A 115 26.19 2.08 5.92
N GLY A 116 27.21 2.66 6.55
CA GLY A 116 27.12 3.97 7.20
C GLY A 116 26.48 3.97 8.59
N ILE A 117 26.05 2.81 9.10
CA ILE A 117 25.48 2.64 10.45
C ILE A 117 26.56 2.03 11.35
N THR A 118 26.73 2.58 12.54
CA THR A 118 27.70 2.15 13.55
C THR A 118 26.99 1.78 14.86
N PRO A 119 27.65 1.15 15.83
CA PRO A 119 27.07 0.85 17.14
C PRO A 119 26.44 2.08 17.80
N GLU A 120 27.05 3.27 17.61
CA GLU A 120 26.52 4.53 18.16
C GLU A 120 25.18 4.92 17.55
N SER A 121 24.90 4.49 16.33
CA SER A 121 23.60 4.71 15.67
C SER A 121 22.51 3.80 16.23
N LEU A 122 22.87 2.69 16.85
CA LEU A 122 21.97 1.66 17.37
C LEU A 122 21.85 1.65 18.90
N ARG A 123 22.08 2.81 19.56
CA ARG A 123 22.03 2.94 21.03
C ARG A 123 20.67 2.58 21.66
N ASN A 124 19.60 2.54 20.88
CA ASN A 124 18.27 2.17 21.34
C ASN A 124 18.01 0.66 21.23
N LEU A 125 18.93 -0.11 20.66
CA LEU A 125 18.80 -1.53 20.49
C LEU A 125 19.38 -2.26 21.71
N GLU A 126 18.56 -3.12 22.34
CA GLU A 126 19.01 -3.92 23.48
C GLU A 126 19.73 -5.18 23.00
N TYR A 127 20.93 -5.41 23.57
CA TYR A 127 21.74 -6.61 23.34
C TYR A 127 22.25 -7.19 24.66
N PRO A 128 22.36 -8.54 24.75
CA PRO A 128 21.90 -9.52 23.78
C PRO A 128 20.39 -9.57 23.69
N LEU A 129 19.85 -10.02 22.56
CA LEU A 129 18.41 -10.29 22.44
C LEU A 129 18.00 -11.40 23.40
N ASP A 130 16.79 -11.31 23.95
CA ASP A 130 16.19 -12.38 24.75
C ASP A 130 15.73 -13.55 23.87
N TRP A 131 16.71 -14.30 23.36
CA TRP A 131 16.46 -15.42 22.46
C TRP A 131 15.56 -16.49 23.05
N GLN A 132 15.67 -16.74 24.37
CA GLN A 132 14.82 -17.74 25.03
C GLN A 132 13.37 -17.24 25.10
N GLY A 133 13.16 -16.01 25.52
CA GLY A 133 11.81 -15.42 25.55
C GLY A 133 11.18 -15.34 24.17
N ILE A 134 11.97 -15.05 23.11
CA ILE A 134 11.50 -15.08 21.71
C ILE A 134 11.07 -16.50 21.32
N ALA A 135 11.89 -17.50 21.62
CA ALA A 135 11.61 -18.91 21.32
C ALA A 135 10.39 -19.42 22.09
N ASP A 136 10.26 -19.08 23.37
CA ASP A 136 9.12 -19.47 24.20
C ASP A 136 7.81 -18.85 23.72
N TYR A 137 7.86 -17.61 23.18
CA TYR A 137 6.68 -16.93 22.63
C TYR A 137 6.24 -17.51 21.29
N VAL A 138 7.18 -17.71 20.34
CA VAL A 138 6.86 -18.15 18.98
C VAL A 138 6.65 -19.67 18.93
N GLY A 139 7.48 -20.44 19.63
CA GLY A 139 7.54 -21.90 19.54
C GLY A 139 8.32 -22.39 18.33
N PHE A 140 8.52 -23.71 18.26
CA PHE A 140 9.13 -24.41 17.13
C PHE A 140 8.22 -25.57 16.68
N PRO A 141 8.18 -25.90 15.38
CA PRO A 141 8.92 -25.24 14.29
C PRO A 141 8.43 -23.83 14.00
N ALA A 142 9.34 -22.98 13.49
CA ALA A 142 9.06 -21.60 13.14
C ALA A 142 9.60 -21.25 11.75
N ILE A 143 9.12 -20.16 11.18
CA ILE A 143 9.58 -19.61 9.90
C ILE A 143 10.30 -18.29 10.15
N ILE A 144 11.56 -18.20 9.76
CA ILE A 144 12.30 -16.94 9.70
C ILE A 144 12.27 -16.42 8.26
N LYS A 145 11.86 -15.16 8.11
CA LYS A 145 11.72 -14.51 6.78
C LYS A 145 11.95 -13.00 6.90
N PRO A 146 12.37 -12.31 5.81
CA PRO A 146 12.46 -10.85 5.81
C PRO A 146 11.12 -10.20 6.14
N PHE A 147 11.15 -9.07 6.86
CA PHE A 147 9.94 -8.30 7.19
C PHE A 147 9.34 -7.64 5.95
N ASP A 148 10.13 -7.45 4.91
CA ASP A 148 9.76 -6.87 3.62
C ASP A 148 9.98 -7.86 2.46
N GLY A 149 9.49 -7.50 1.27
CA GLY A 149 9.64 -8.31 0.06
C GLY A 149 8.74 -9.55 0.00
N GLY A 150 9.04 -10.44 -0.95
CA GLY A 150 8.24 -11.63 -1.25
C GLY A 150 8.99 -12.64 -2.13
N GLY A 151 8.25 -13.60 -2.70
CA GLY A 151 8.80 -14.59 -3.64
C GLY A 151 9.69 -15.64 -2.99
N TRP A 152 9.45 -15.99 -1.71
CA TRP A 152 10.17 -17.01 -0.94
C TRP A 152 11.69 -16.76 -0.76
N LYS A 153 12.16 -15.54 -1.03
CA LYS A 153 13.57 -15.18 -0.87
C LYS A 153 13.91 -15.09 0.63
N ASN A 154 15.02 -15.73 1.02
CA ASN A 154 15.53 -15.73 2.40
C ASN A 154 14.50 -16.22 3.44
N VAL A 155 13.62 -17.14 3.05
CA VAL A 155 12.67 -17.82 3.94
C VAL A 155 13.26 -19.14 4.36
N SER A 156 13.31 -19.41 5.67
CA SER A 156 13.83 -20.67 6.22
C SER A 156 12.92 -21.19 7.31
N ARG A 157 12.72 -22.51 7.35
CA ARG A 157 12.14 -23.22 8.50
C ARG A 157 13.24 -23.51 9.50
N VAL A 158 12.94 -23.29 10.77
CA VAL A 158 13.84 -23.60 11.90
C VAL A 158 13.09 -24.44 12.94
N ASN A 159 13.75 -25.45 13.50
CA ASN A 159 13.14 -26.41 14.39
C ASN A 159 13.68 -26.32 15.83
N SER A 160 14.70 -25.50 16.04
CA SER A 160 15.29 -25.27 17.36
C SER A 160 15.94 -23.89 17.43
N LEU A 161 16.29 -23.48 18.64
CA LEU A 161 17.03 -22.24 18.88
C LEU A 161 18.42 -22.24 18.21
N GLU A 162 19.09 -23.39 18.18
CA GLU A 162 20.39 -23.53 17.52
C GLU A 162 20.28 -23.37 15.99
N GLU A 163 19.22 -23.90 15.39
CA GLU A 163 18.97 -23.69 13.96
C GLU A 163 18.61 -22.24 13.68
N LEU A 164 17.80 -21.60 14.54
CA LEU A 164 17.48 -20.19 14.43
C LEU A 164 18.73 -19.32 14.43
N TRP A 165 19.68 -19.55 15.36
CA TRP A 165 20.93 -18.80 15.40
C TRP A 165 21.75 -18.97 14.13
N LYS A 166 21.88 -20.22 13.64
CA LYS A 166 22.64 -20.51 12.40
C LYS A 166 22.06 -19.76 11.20
N VAL A 167 20.73 -19.72 11.08
CA VAL A 167 20.06 -19.01 9.99
C VAL A 167 20.20 -17.50 10.18
N PHE A 168 19.95 -16.99 11.39
CA PHE A 168 20.06 -15.58 11.72
C PHE A 168 21.46 -15.02 11.44
N ASP A 169 22.50 -15.81 11.73
CA ASP A 169 23.89 -15.43 11.44
C ASP A 169 24.19 -15.22 9.96
N THR A 170 23.32 -15.73 9.07
CA THR A 170 23.45 -15.58 7.61
C THR A 170 22.57 -14.46 7.02
N THR A 171 21.74 -13.80 7.84
CA THR A 171 20.78 -12.80 7.33
C THR A 171 21.42 -11.47 6.97
N GLY A 172 22.65 -11.22 7.43
CA GLY A 172 23.39 -9.99 7.12
C GLY A 172 22.64 -8.74 7.59
N THR A 173 22.41 -7.83 6.67
CA THR A 173 21.75 -6.54 6.93
C THR A 173 20.22 -6.59 6.84
N LEU A 174 19.63 -7.78 6.66
CA LEU A 174 18.16 -7.92 6.57
C LEU A 174 17.53 -7.84 7.95
N CYS A 175 16.47 -7.04 8.07
CA CYS A 175 15.54 -7.11 9.19
C CYS A 175 14.61 -8.30 8.97
N MET A 176 14.45 -9.15 9.99
CA MET A 176 13.75 -10.42 9.86
C MET A 176 12.50 -10.48 10.74
N THR A 177 11.57 -11.34 10.40
CA THR A 177 10.52 -11.81 11.31
C THR A 177 10.71 -13.28 11.59
N LEU A 178 10.52 -13.67 12.86
CA LEU A 178 10.34 -15.07 13.28
C LEU A 178 8.85 -15.28 13.53
N GLN A 179 8.25 -16.24 12.84
CA GLN A 179 6.83 -16.51 12.88
C GLN A 179 6.55 -17.97 13.20
N GLU A 180 5.58 -18.22 14.08
CA GLU A 180 5.04 -19.54 14.37
C GLU A 180 4.65 -20.24 13.06
N MET A 181 5.03 -21.50 12.94
CA MET A 181 4.62 -22.33 11.81
C MET A 181 3.27 -22.95 12.10
N VAL A 182 2.24 -22.54 11.36
CA VAL A 182 0.92 -23.16 11.43
C VAL A 182 0.94 -24.52 10.74
N GLU A 183 0.58 -25.58 11.46
CA GLU A 183 0.36 -26.91 10.88
C GLU A 183 -1.07 -26.96 10.33
N TRP A 184 -1.21 -26.79 9.04
CA TRP A 184 -2.52 -26.58 8.43
C TRP A 184 -3.11 -27.87 7.84
N ASP A 185 -4.42 -28.02 8.00
CA ASP A 185 -5.24 -29.06 7.38
C ASP A 185 -5.70 -28.64 5.99
N GLN A 186 -6.00 -27.35 5.84
CA GLN A 186 -6.47 -26.73 4.61
C GLN A 186 -5.70 -25.43 4.38
N PHE A 187 -5.51 -25.09 3.12
CA PHE A 187 -4.84 -23.86 2.73
C PHE A 187 -5.60 -23.20 1.57
N VAL A 188 -5.84 -21.92 1.67
CA VAL A 188 -6.50 -21.15 0.63
C VAL A 188 -5.75 -19.89 0.31
N ARG A 189 -5.84 -19.48 -0.95
CA ARG A 189 -5.43 -18.18 -1.44
C ARG A 189 -6.66 -17.46 -1.97
N CYS A 190 -6.90 -16.23 -1.54
CA CYS A 190 -8.14 -15.53 -1.82
C CYS A 190 -7.85 -14.26 -2.61
N TYR A 191 -8.43 -14.11 -3.80
CA TYR A 191 -8.49 -12.80 -4.43
C TYR A 191 -9.45 -11.89 -3.66
N CYS A 192 -9.09 -10.60 -3.59
CA CYS A 192 -10.01 -9.53 -3.22
C CYS A 192 -9.90 -8.40 -4.25
N ILE A 193 -11.00 -8.11 -4.93
CA ILE A 193 -11.06 -7.12 -5.99
C ILE A 193 -12.01 -5.99 -5.59
N GLY A 194 -11.49 -4.76 -5.57
CA GLY A 194 -12.24 -3.54 -5.23
C GLY A 194 -12.85 -3.56 -3.85
N GLN A 195 -12.23 -4.28 -2.89
CA GLN A 195 -12.66 -4.42 -1.49
C GLN A 195 -14.10 -4.97 -1.34
N ARG A 196 -14.56 -5.73 -2.33
CA ARG A 196 -15.93 -6.25 -2.44
C ARG A 196 -15.99 -7.68 -2.96
N ASP A 197 -15.34 -7.95 -4.08
CA ASP A 197 -15.47 -9.22 -4.77
C ASP A 197 -14.36 -10.16 -4.28
N VAL A 198 -14.74 -11.28 -3.66
CA VAL A 198 -13.81 -12.25 -3.06
C VAL A 198 -13.94 -13.59 -3.76
N MET A 199 -12.80 -14.17 -4.15
CA MET A 199 -12.71 -15.54 -4.65
C MET A 199 -11.80 -16.36 -3.76
N ILE A 200 -12.36 -17.35 -3.06
CA ILE A 200 -11.60 -18.30 -2.24
C ILE A 200 -11.13 -19.44 -3.16
N MET A 201 -9.82 -19.63 -3.23
CA MET A 201 -9.19 -20.64 -4.06
C MET A 201 -8.46 -21.66 -3.17
N PRO A 202 -8.89 -22.92 -3.14
CA PRO A 202 -8.05 -23.97 -2.57
C PRO A 202 -6.67 -23.98 -3.22
N TYR A 203 -5.63 -23.96 -2.39
CA TYR A 203 -4.26 -23.75 -2.83
C TYR A 203 -3.30 -24.69 -2.09
N ASP A 204 -2.36 -25.29 -2.79
CA ASP A 204 -1.29 -26.08 -2.18
C ASP A 204 0.08 -25.42 -2.45
N PRO A 205 0.66 -24.70 -1.47
CA PRO A 205 1.94 -24.01 -1.63
C PRO A 205 3.13 -24.97 -1.80
N ARG A 206 2.96 -26.27 -1.54
CA ARG A 206 4.00 -27.31 -1.72
C ARG A 206 4.17 -27.72 -3.18
N LYS A 207 3.18 -27.43 -4.02
CA LYS A 207 3.25 -27.70 -5.46
C LYS A 207 4.13 -26.67 -6.15
N GLY A 208 4.88 -27.11 -7.14
CA GLY A 208 5.79 -26.24 -7.90
C GLY A 208 5.04 -25.10 -8.61
N TYR A 209 5.60 -23.91 -8.54
CA TYR A 209 5.10 -22.76 -9.30
C TYR A 209 5.04 -23.10 -10.81
N LEU A 210 3.96 -22.75 -11.46
CA LEU A 210 3.65 -23.10 -12.86
C LEU A 210 3.41 -24.59 -13.14
N SER A 211 3.26 -25.44 -12.12
CA SER A 211 2.83 -26.84 -12.34
C SER A 211 1.40 -26.94 -12.86
N GLY A 212 0.59 -25.89 -12.69
CA GLY A 212 -0.87 -25.92 -12.92
C GLY A 212 -1.64 -26.71 -11.86
N GLU A 213 -0.95 -27.22 -10.84
CA GLU A 213 -1.52 -28.09 -9.80
C GLU A 213 -1.70 -27.38 -8.45
N GLN A 214 -1.25 -26.14 -8.34
CA GLN A 214 -1.35 -25.39 -7.08
C GLN A 214 -2.79 -25.01 -6.73
N TYR A 215 -3.60 -24.71 -7.73
CA TYR A 215 -4.99 -24.29 -7.56
C TYR A 215 -5.96 -25.43 -7.89
N ILE A 216 -6.87 -25.68 -6.96
CA ILE A 216 -7.85 -26.75 -7.06
C ILE A 216 -9.25 -26.12 -7.12
N ASN A 217 -10.01 -26.39 -8.19
CA ASN A 217 -11.40 -25.94 -8.23
C ASN A 217 -12.26 -26.95 -7.45
N ASN A 218 -12.47 -26.66 -6.17
CA ASN A 218 -13.33 -27.43 -5.29
C ASN A 218 -14.20 -26.48 -4.43
N PRO A 219 -15.46 -26.24 -4.80
CA PRO A 219 -16.33 -25.32 -4.10
C PRO A 219 -16.75 -25.76 -2.68
N THR A 220 -16.55 -27.05 -2.35
CA THR A 220 -16.85 -27.62 -1.03
C THR A 220 -15.59 -27.86 -0.18
N TYR A 221 -14.49 -27.24 -0.52
CA TYR A 221 -13.20 -27.44 0.14
C TYR A 221 -13.23 -26.97 1.60
N LEU A 222 -13.86 -25.84 1.88
CA LEU A 222 -14.08 -25.33 3.24
C LEU A 222 -15.51 -25.63 3.72
N SER A 223 -15.68 -25.75 5.03
CA SER A 223 -17.03 -25.70 5.61
C SER A 223 -17.64 -24.31 5.42
N PRO A 224 -18.97 -24.16 5.40
CA PRO A 224 -19.63 -22.88 5.26
C PRO A 224 -19.15 -21.83 6.28
N GLU A 225 -18.95 -22.24 7.53
CA GLU A 225 -18.56 -21.37 8.63
C GLU A 225 -17.12 -20.86 8.45
N VAL A 226 -16.20 -21.73 8.03
CA VAL A 226 -14.81 -21.36 7.75
C VAL A 226 -14.74 -20.48 6.51
N ALA A 227 -15.53 -20.79 5.46
CA ALA A 227 -15.58 -19.99 4.23
C ALA A 227 -16.10 -18.58 4.51
N GLU A 228 -17.15 -18.43 5.33
CA GLU A 228 -17.69 -17.13 5.74
C GLU A 228 -16.66 -16.32 6.53
N ARG A 229 -15.97 -16.97 7.48
CA ARG A 229 -14.91 -16.32 8.25
C ARG A 229 -13.76 -15.85 7.36
N VAL A 230 -13.25 -16.71 6.48
CA VAL A 230 -12.22 -16.35 5.49
C VAL A 230 -12.67 -15.18 4.64
N HIS A 231 -13.89 -15.21 4.12
CA HIS A 231 -14.44 -14.11 3.31
C HIS A 231 -14.45 -12.77 4.07
N ASN A 232 -14.90 -12.77 5.31
CA ASN A 232 -14.97 -11.58 6.16
C ASN A 232 -13.58 -11.07 6.54
N ASP A 233 -12.63 -11.95 6.85
CA ASP A 233 -11.25 -11.61 7.16
C ASP A 233 -10.53 -11.02 5.94
N VAL A 234 -10.76 -11.57 4.74
CA VAL A 234 -10.27 -11.00 3.47
C VAL A 234 -10.75 -9.57 3.26
N LEU A 235 -12.06 -9.32 3.42
CA LEU A 235 -12.63 -7.98 3.26
C LEU A 235 -12.09 -7.01 4.32
N THR A 236 -11.96 -7.45 5.57
CA THR A 236 -11.44 -6.66 6.69
C THR A 236 -10.02 -6.21 6.42
N LEU A 237 -9.14 -7.14 6.04
CA LEU A 237 -7.73 -6.84 5.72
C LEU A 237 -7.61 -5.88 4.54
N ASN A 238 -8.31 -6.14 3.43
CA ASN A 238 -8.18 -5.32 2.22
C ASN A 238 -8.74 -3.90 2.40
N ARG A 239 -9.81 -3.74 3.17
CA ARG A 239 -10.36 -2.41 3.52
C ARG A 239 -9.45 -1.63 4.44
N ALA A 240 -8.89 -2.29 5.46
CA ALA A 240 -7.97 -1.64 6.41
C ALA A 240 -6.64 -1.24 5.77
N LEU A 241 -6.12 -2.06 4.85
CA LEU A 241 -4.85 -1.83 4.16
C LEU A 241 -5.00 -1.02 2.86
N GLY A 242 -6.24 -0.79 2.40
CA GLY A 242 -6.52 0.03 1.21
C GLY A 242 -6.19 -0.66 -0.12
N TYR A 243 -6.17 -2.00 -0.19
CA TYR A 243 -5.95 -2.72 -1.43
C TYR A 243 -7.22 -2.80 -2.27
N ASP A 244 -7.13 -2.41 -3.53
CA ASP A 244 -8.17 -2.62 -4.53
C ASP A 244 -7.97 -3.92 -5.33
N LEU A 245 -6.75 -4.45 -5.36
CA LEU A 245 -6.38 -5.71 -6.02
C LEU A 245 -5.33 -6.41 -5.16
N ASN A 246 -5.68 -7.55 -4.58
CA ASN A 246 -4.80 -8.26 -3.65
C ASN A 246 -5.13 -9.75 -3.61
N THR A 247 -4.20 -10.55 -3.08
CA THR A 247 -4.49 -11.89 -2.57
C THR A 247 -4.11 -12.00 -1.10
N VAL A 248 -4.90 -12.79 -0.37
CA VAL A 248 -4.69 -13.15 1.03
C VAL A 248 -4.54 -14.66 1.12
N GLU A 249 -3.49 -15.12 1.79
CA GLU A 249 -3.24 -16.54 2.04
C GLU A 249 -3.59 -16.91 3.47
N PHE A 250 -4.39 -17.97 3.64
CA PHE A 250 -4.74 -18.53 4.93
C PHE A 250 -4.28 -19.98 5.06
N ALA A 251 -3.56 -20.24 6.16
CA ALA A 251 -3.34 -21.57 6.69
C ALA A 251 -4.46 -21.87 7.69
N ILE A 252 -5.23 -22.93 7.48
CA ILE A 252 -6.37 -23.27 8.33
C ILE A 252 -5.99 -24.46 9.18
N GLN A 253 -6.00 -24.25 10.49
CA GLN A 253 -5.73 -25.29 11.50
C GLN A 253 -6.90 -25.34 12.48
N ASP A 254 -7.46 -26.54 12.70
CA ASP A 254 -8.60 -26.75 13.62
C ASP A 254 -9.78 -25.78 13.34
N GLY A 255 -10.06 -25.50 12.08
CA GLY A 255 -11.12 -24.57 11.65
C GLY A 255 -10.81 -23.08 11.86
N VAL A 256 -9.61 -22.72 12.31
CA VAL A 256 -9.17 -21.33 12.48
C VAL A 256 -8.32 -20.91 11.27
N PRO A 257 -8.75 -19.93 10.47
CA PRO A 257 -7.96 -19.38 9.35
C PRO A 257 -6.94 -18.37 9.87
N TYR A 258 -5.67 -18.72 9.83
CA TYR A 258 -4.55 -17.82 10.13
C TYR A 258 -4.08 -17.13 8.84
N ALA A 259 -4.17 -15.81 8.77
CA ALA A 259 -3.64 -15.05 7.65
C ALA A 259 -2.10 -14.99 7.75
N ILE A 260 -1.42 -15.53 6.73
CA ILE A 260 0.05 -15.69 6.75
C ILE A 260 0.77 -14.85 5.71
N ASP A 261 0.14 -14.55 4.59
CA ASP A 261 0.60 -13.58 3.59
C ASP A 261 -0.62 -12.89 2.95
N PHE A 262 -0.66 -11.56 3.03
CA PHE A 262 -1.81 -10.79 2.57
C PHE A 262 -1.45 -9.43 1.99
N MET A 263 -0.22 -9.30 1.48
CA MET A 263 0.29 -8.10 0.84
C MET A 263 0.84 -8.42 -0.53
N ASN A 264 -0.05 -8.64 -1.48
CA ASN A 264 0.31 -8.95 -2.85
C ASN A 264 -0.35 -7.96 -3.82
N PRO A 265 0.28 -6.79 -4.09
CA PRO A 265 -0.29 -5.74 -4.93
C PRO A 265 -0.41 -6.14 -6.40
N ALA A 266 0.25 -7.21 -6.81
CA ALA A 266 0.20 -7.76 -8.16
C ALA A 266 0.01 -9.29 -8.12
N PRO A 267 -1.17 -9.77 -7.63
CA PRO A 267 -1.41 -11.20 -7.49
C PRO A 267 -1.34 -11.92 -8.84
N ASP A 268 -0.78 -13.12 -8.82
CA ASP A 268 -0.70 -13.97 -10.03
C ASP A 268 -2.10 -14.24 -10.59
N ALA A 269 -2.27 -13.99 -11.87
CA ALA A 269 -3.50 -14.19 -12.63
C ALA A 269 -3.21 -14.80 -14.01
N GLU A 270 -2.00 -15.35 -14.20
CA GLU A 270 -1.62 -15.98 -15.47
C GLU A 270 -2.41 -17.27 -15.71
N LEU A 271 -2.94 -17.40 -16.94
CA LEU A 271 -3.76 -18.55 -17.35
C LEU A 271 -3.09 -19.90 -17.04
N ALA A 272 -1.80 -19.99 -17.34
CA ALA A 272 -1.03 -21.22 -17.12
C ALA A 272 -0.83 -21.56 -15.63
N SER A 273 -0.92 -20.56 -14.74
CA SER A 273 -0.74 -20.73 -13.30
C SER A 273 -2.04 -21.01 -12.59
N VAL A 274 -3.05 -20.14 -12.77
CA VAL A 274 -4.29 -20.21 -12.00
C VAL A 274 -5.40 -21.02 -12.67
N GLY A 275 -5.22 -21.38 -13.95
CA GLY A 275 -6.21 -22.07 -14.77
C GLY A 275 -7.32 -21.15 -15.28
N GLU A 276 -8.09 -21.64 -16.24
CA GLU A 276 -9.06 -20.84 -16.99
C GLU A 276 -10.17 -20.26 -16.11
N PHE A 277 -10.67 -21.05 -15.17
CA PHE A 277 -11.75 -20.60 -14.28
C PHE A 277 -11.37 -19.36 -13.47
N TYR A 278 -10.24 -19.41 -12.77
CA TYR A 278 -9.79 -18.28 -11.94
C TYR A 278 -9.26 -17.12 -12.78
N HIS A 279 -8.60 -17.40 -13.90
CA HIS A 279 -8.16 -16.39 -14.85
C HIS A 279 -9.34 -15.56 -15.38
N ASN A 280 -10.40 -16.22 -15.82
CA ASN A 280 -11.60 -15.55 -16.33
C ASN A 280 -12.29 -14.73 -15.22
N TRP A 281 -12.44 -15.32 -14.02
CA TRP A 281 -13.06 -14.63 -12.89
C TRP A 281 -12.31 -13.35 -12.51
N VAL A 282 -10.98 -13.41 -12.37
CA VAL A 282 -10.20 -12.23 -11.98
C VAL A 282 -10.20 -11.16 -13.09
N THR A 283 -10.17 -11.58 -14.35
CA THR A 283 -10.24 -10.66 -15.50
C THR A 283 -11.58 -9.93 -15.52
N ASP A 284 -12.68 -10.64 -15.26
CA ASP A 284 -14.03 -10.06 -15.15
C ASP A 284 -14.13 -9.08 -13.97
N ALA A 285 -13.71 -9.51 -12.79
CA ALA A 285 -13.79 -8.71 -11.58
C ALA A 285 -12.94 -7.42 -11.66
N VAL A 286 -11.74 -7.50 -12.26
CA VAL A 286 -10.88 -6.33 -12.47
C VAL A 286 -11.46 -5.42 -13.55
N THR A 287 -12.07 -5.97 -14.61
CA THR A 287 -12.79 -5.17 -15.61
C THR A 287 -13.95 -4.41 -14.95
N ASP A 288 -14.76 -5.07 -14.13
CA ASP A 288 -15.84 -4.43 -13.37
C ASP A 288 -15.32 -3.32 -12.44
N LEU A 289 -14.20 -3.57 -11.76
CA LEU A 289 -13.54 -2.56 -10.93
C LEU A 289 -13.12 -1.33 -11.75
N ILE A 290 -12.50 -1.54 -12.91
CA ILE A 290 -12.08 -0.44 -13.80
C ILE A 290 -13.27 0.44 -14.17
N PHE A 291 -14.35 -0.15 -14.68
CA PHE A 291 -15.54 0.61 -15.09
C PHE A 291 -16.21 1.32 -13.92
N ARG A 292 -16.28 0.68 -12.75
CA ARG A 292 -16.79 1.29 -11.53
C ARG A 292 -15.93 2.51 -11.14
N ARG A 293 -14.61 2.36 -11.05
CA ARG A 293 -13.69 3.45 -10.70
C ARG A 293 -13.70 4.60 -11.70
N LEU A 294 -13.94 4.33 -12.97
CA LEU A 294 -14.09 5.37 -14.00
C LEU A 294 -15.42 6.13 -13.91
N SER A 295 -16.47 5.52 -13.34
CA SER A 295 -17.81 6.14 -13.23
C SER A 295 -18.04 6.83 -11.88
N GLU A 296 -17.28 6.46 -10.84
CA GLU A 296 -17.40 7.08 -9.52
C GLU A 296 -16.84 8.51 -9.52
N PRO A 297 -17.49 9.46 -8.81
CA PRO A 297 -16.91 10.79 -8.63
C PRO A 297 -15.59 10.70 -7.85
N GLN A 298 -14.57 11.35 -8.35
CA GLN A 298 -13.25 11.46 -7.71
C GLN A 298 -13.27 12.46 -6.54
N PRO A 299 -12.45 12.28 -5.51
CA PRO A 299 -11.66 11.11 -5.13
C PRO A 299 -12.25 10.41 -3.92
N GLN A 300 -12.30 9.13 -3.92
CA GLN A 300 -12.56 8.34 -2.72
C GLN A 300 -11.36 8.28 -1.77
N GLN A 301 -10.23 8.84 -2.19
CA GLN A 301 -9.00 8.90 -1.40
C GLN A 301 -8.62 10.36 -1.20
N VAL A 302 -8.77 10.81 0.05
CA VAL A 302 -8.37 12.18 0.44
C VAL A 302 -6.87 12.16 0.75
N TYR A 303 -6.09 12.78 -0.11
CA TYR A 303 -4.68 13.02 0.15
C TYR A 303 -4.48 14.25 1.02
N ARG A 304 -3.41 14.26 1.82
CA ARG A 304 -3.12 15.40 2.72
C ARG A 304 -2.93 16.72 1.98
N TRP A 305 -2.51 16.68 0.74
CA TRP A 305 -2.31 17.87 -0.11
C TRP A 305 -3.55 18.33 -0.85
N ASP A 306 -4.63 17.54 -0.92
CA ASP A 306 -5.84 17.89 -1.66
C ASP A 306 -6.44 19.21 -1.20
N ALA A 307 -6.50 19.44 0.13
CA ALA A 307 -7.01 20.67 0.70
C ALA A 307 -6.14 21.91 0.37
N LEU A 308 -4.85 21.70 0.08
CA LEU A 308 -3.93 22.77 -0.29
C LEU A 308 -3.92 23.05 -1.78
N LEU A 309 -4.11 22.02 -2.61
CA LEU A 309 -4.14 22.14 -4.08
C LEU A 309 -5.50 22.57 -4.59
N ASN A 310 -6.56 22.14 -3.94
CA ASN A 310 -7.95 22.44 -4.26
C ASN A 310 -8.64 23.03 -3.02
N PRO A 311 -8.23 24.22 -2.54
CA PRO A 311 -8.89 24.83 -1.41
C PRO A 311 -10.38 25.00 -1.79
N ALA A 312 -11.27 24.49 -0.93
CA ALA A 312 -12.70 24.77 -1.07
C ALA A 312 -12.85 26.28 -1.22
N PRO A 313 -13.71 26.76 -2.14
CA PRO A 313 -13.98 28.19 -2.23
C PRO A 313 -14.32 28.67 -0.83
N ALA A 314 -13.62 29.71 -0.36
CA ALA A 314 -13.78 30.23 0.98
C ALA A 314 -15.27 30.41 1.22
N ALA A 315 -15.85 29.51 2.02
CA ALA A 315 -17.22 29.63 2.42
C ALA A 315 -17.28 30.97 3.15
N THR A 316 -17.93 31.96 2.57
CA THR A 316 -18.35 33.17 3.24
C THR A 316 -19.41 32.77 4.27
N GLN A 317 -19.02 31.99 5.25
CA GLN A 317 -19.79 31.85 6.48
C GLN A 317 -19.45 33.09 7.28
N PRO A 318 -20.42 33.92 7.59
CA PRO A 318 -20.19 35.05 8.51
C PRO A 318 -19.69 34.42 9.82
N LEU A 319 -18.54 34.91 10.31
CA LEU A 319 -17.97 34.56 11.62
C LEU A 319 -19.01 34.57 12.76
N ALA A 320 -20.11 35.30 12.56
CA ALA A 320 -21.27 35.33 13.46
C ALA A 320 -21.96 33.96 13.64
N ALA A 321 -22.01 33.10 12.61
CA ALA A 321 -22.68 31.79 12.74
C ALA A 321 -21.83 30.75 13.50
N ALA A 322 -20.50 30.85 13.40
CA ALA A 322 -19.59 29.96 14.13
C ALA A 322 -19.53 30.36 15.64
N ALA A 323 -19.59 31.65 15.94
CA ALA A 323 -19.67 32.16 17.33
C ALA A 323 -21.01 31.78 17.99
N SER A 324 -22.13 31.85 17.25
CA SER A 324 -23.45 31.44 17.74
C SER A 324 -23.57 29.94 17.97
N ALA A 325 -22.95 29.11 17.09
CA ALA A 325 -22.90 27.65 17.25
C ALA A 325 -22.04 27.23 18.46
N ALA A 326 -20.93 27.93 18.72
CA ALA A 326 -20.08 27.68 19.88
C ALA A 326 -20.75 28.10 21.19
N GLN A 327 -21.52 29.19 21.20
CA GLN A 327 -22.33 29.60 22.37
C GLN A 327 -23.49 28.64 22.65
N GLY A 328 -24.23 28.18 21.61
CA GLY A 328 -25.28 27.19 21.76
C GLY A 328 -24.81 25.83 22.24
N ALA A 329 -23.59 25.40 21.84
CA ALA A 329 -22.97 24.18 22.32
C ALA A 329 -22.50 24.27 23.78
N ALA A 330 -22.04 25.44 24.23
CA ALA A 330 -21.65 25.67 25.62
C ALA A 330 -22.86 25.70 26.59
N GLU A 331 -24.01 26.19 26.14
CA GLU A 331 -25.27 26.20 26.95
C GLU A 331 -25.93 24.82 27.01
N SER A 332 -25.74 23.91 26.03
CA SER A 332 -26.34 22.57 26.01
C SER A 332 -25.61 21.52 26.86
N VAL A 333 -24.41 21.81 27.35
CA VAL A 333 -23.57 20.87 28.14
C VAL A 333 -23.70 21.09 29.66
N LEU A 334 -24.41 22.13 30.11
CA LEU A 334 -24.63 22.35 31.54
C LEU A 334 -25.88 21.57 32.01
N PRO A 335 -25.76 20.64 32.97
CA PRO A 335 -26.93 19.95 33.52
C PRO A 335 -27.82 20.91 34.29
N GLN A 336 -29.13 20.85 34.08
CA GLN A 336 -30.16 21.71 34.66
C GLN A 336 -30.44 21.47 36.17
N SER A 337 -29.52 20.90 36.94
CA SER A 337 -29.66 20.80 38.40
C SER A 337 -28.29 20.81 39.09
N VAL A 338 -27.88 21.99 39.52
CA VAL A 338 -26.72 22.15 40.38
C VAL A 338 -27.19 22.74 41.71
N SER A 339 -27.75 21.92 42.59
CA SER A 339 -28.02 22.30 43.99
C SER A 339 -26.99 21.78 45.01
N ASP A 340 -25.99 20.98 44.61
CA ASP A 340 -25.08 20.30 45.54
C ASP A 340 -23.59 20.36 45.17
N ILE A 341 -23.10 21.45 44.59
CA ILE A 341 -21.64 21.65 44.40
C ILE A 341 -21.11 22.63 45.46
N PRO A 342 -20.04 22.28 46.22
CA PRO A 342 -19.42 23.19 47.16
C PRO A 342 -18.95 24.47 46.47
N SER A 343 -19.20 25.63 47.11
CA SER A 343 -18.95 26.98 46.58
C SER A 343 -17.51 27.21 46.06
N GLN A 344 -16.52 26.43 46.51
CA GLN A 344 -15.14 26.52 46.05
C GLN A 344 -14.92 25.92 44.63
N VAL A 345 -15.72 24.93 44.21
CA VAL A 345 -15.63 24.35 42.88
C VAL A 345 -16.32 25.28 41.87
N ALA A 346 -17.43 25.89 42.22
CA ALA A 346 -18.14 26.87 41.37
C ALA A 346 -17.28 28.09 41.05
N SER A 347 -16.50 28.61 42.01
CA SER A 347 -15.58 29.73 41.76
C SER A 347 -14.39 29.37 40.91
N THR A 348 -13.88 28.11 40.99
CA THR A 348 -12.76 27.63 40.16
C THR A 348 -13.19 27.42 38.71
N VAL A 349 -14.40 26.88 38.48
CA VAL A 349 -14.95 26.69 37.12
C VAL A 349 -15.28 28.06 36.48
N SER A 350 -15.84 29.00 37.21
CA SER A 350 -16.11 30.37 36.73
C SER A 350 -14.82 31.10 36.33
N ASN A 351 -13.74 30.97 37.12
CA ASN A 351 -12.45 31.56 36.78
C ASN A 351 -11.79 30.92 35.57
N PHE A 352 -11.96 29.60 35.39
CA PHE A 352 -11.42 28.89 34.23
C PHE A 352 -12.15 29.28 32.94
N VAL A 353 -13.47 29.41 32.99
CA VAL A 353 -14.29 29.85 31.85
C VAL A 353 -13.99 31.31 31.48
N GLY A 354 -13.78 32.18 32.49
CA GLY A 354 -13.36 33.57 32.28
C GLY A 354 -12.00 33.70 31.58
N GLN A 355 -10.99 32.95 32.05
CA GLN A 355 -9.65 32.95 31.44
C GLN A 355 -9.66 32.37 30.01
N ALA A 356 -10.47 31.33 29.72
CA ALA A 356 -10.62 30.79 28.37
C ALA A 356 -11.28 31.81 27.42
N SER A 357 -12.24 32.60 27.90
CA SER A 357 -12.89 33.65 27.12
C SER A 357 -11.93 34.79 26.77
N ASP A 358 -11.07 35.18 27.70
CA ASP A 358 -10.08 36.24 27.50
C ASP A 358 -9.01 35.82 26.48
N VAL A 359 -8.50 34.57 26.57
CA VAL A 359 -7.54 34.01 25.60
C VAL A 359 -8.13 33.93 24.20
N VAL A 360 -9.40 33.52 24.06
CA VAL A 360 -10.08 33.48 22.77
C VAL A 360 -10.27 34.91 22.20
N SER A 361 -10.60 35.88 23.03
CA SER A 361 -10.76 37.25 22.61
C SER A 361 -9.44 37.88 22.15
N GLU A 362 -8.35 37.57 22.84
CA GLU A 362 -7.00 38.04 22.49
C GLU A 362 -6.48 37.41 21.19
N LEU A 363 -6.74 36.10 20.97
CA LEU A 363 -6.44 35.41 19.74
C LEU A 363 -7.24 35.95 18.55
N VAL A 364 -8.51 36.23 18.72
CA VAL A 364 -9.37 36.84 17.68
C VAL A 364 -8.88 38.26 17.35
N GLY A 365 -8.49 39.05 18.35
CA GLY A 365 -7.90 40.37 18.15
C GLY A 365 -6.58 40.32 17.36
N ALA A 366 -5.69 39.40 17.72
CA ALA A 366 -4.40 39.23 17.04
C ALA A 366 -4.55 38.77 15.59
N VAL A 367 -5.51 37.87 15.30
CA VAL A 367 -5.81 37.40 13.92
C VAL A 367 -6.41 38.52 13.07
N THR A 368 -7.30 39.33 13.64
CA THR A 368 -7.92 40.49 12.95
C THR A 368 -6.88 41.56 12.59
N ASP A 369 -5.95 41.80 13.51
CA ASP A 369 -4.84 42.75 13.30
C ASP A 369 -3.81 42.27 12.28
N ALA A 370 -3.53 40.95 12.23
CA ALA A 370 -2.67 40.32 11.24
C ALA A 370 -3.27 40.34 9.81
N VAL A 371 -4.59 40.14 9.70
CA VAL A 371 -5.30 40.19 8.42
C VAL A 371 -5.41 41.61 7.87
N SER A 372 -5.55 42.63 8.74
CA SER A 372 -5.62 44.05 8.33
C SER A 372 -4.27 44.64 7.91
N LYS A 373 -3.16 44.01 8.28
CA LYS A 373 -1.78 44.45 7.99
C LYS A 373 -1.09 43.65 6.86
N SER A 374 -1.76 42.69 6.23
CA SER A 374 -1.20 41.96 5.09
C SER A 374 -1.28 42.79 3.82
N ASP A 375 -0.11 43.17 3.28
CA ASP A 375 0.00 43.75 1.96
C ASP A 375 -0.52 42.79 0.89
N PRO A 376 -1.14 43.29 -0.21
CA PRO A 376 -1.59 42.41 -1.29
C PRO A 376 -0.40 41.70 -1.95
N LEU A 377 -0.53 40.38 -2.10
CA LEU A 377 0.45 39.52 -2.78
C LEU A 377 0.86 40.08 -4.15
N PRO A 378 2.15 40.09 -4.50
CA PRO A 378 2.62 40.60 -5.78
C PRO A 378 2.06 39.80 -6.95
N THR A 379 1.41 40.47 -7.88
CA THR A 379 0.91 39.90 -9.12
C THR A 379 2.06 39.40 -9.98
N VAL A 380 2.03 38.14 -10.39
CA VAL A 380 2.99 37.55 -11.31
C VAL A 380 2.83 38.19 -12.70
N PRO A 381 3.90 38.75 -13.31
CA PRO A 381 3.78 39.37 -14.64
C PRO A 381 3.59 38.34 -15.75
N ALA A 382 2.65 38.62 -16.64
CA ALA A 382 2.33 37.80 -17.81
C ALA A 382 3.57 37.60 -18.71
N LYS A 383 3.80 36.35 -19.13
CA LYS A 383 4.86 35.97 -20.08
C LYS A 383 4.74 36.72 -21.41
N ARG A 384 5.71 37.53 -21.73
CA ARG A 384 5.94 38.08 -23.06
C ARG A 384 6.39 36.97 -24.02
N THR A 385 5.64 36.73 -25.07
CA THR A 385 6.02 35.91 -26.22
C THR A 385 7.25 36.52 -26.90
N ARG A 386 8.34 35.77 -27.01
CA ARG A 386 9.54 36.16 -27.73
C ARG A 386 9.55 35.49 -29.11
N ALA A 387 9.61 36.32 -30.14
CA ALA A 387 9.70 35.94 -31.54
C ALA A 387 10.96 35.15 -31.88
N ALA A 388 10.84 34.27 -32.86
CA ALA A 388 11.90 33.45 -33.41
C ALA A 388 13.01 34.32 -34.06
N SER A 389 14.27 33.98 -33.74
CA SER A 389 15.44 34.44 -34.46
C SER A 389 16.26 33.23 -34.91
N THR A 390 16.35 33.10 -36.22
CA THR A 390 17.19 32.16 -36.97
C THR A 390 18.64 32.57 -36.90
N THR A 391 19.58 31.67 -36.50
CA THR A 391 20.96 31.66 -37.04
C THR A 391 21.67 30.32 -36.80
N LYS A 392 22.03 29.71 -37.93
CA LYS A 392 23.28 28.99 -38.33
C LYS A 392 24.02 28.04 -37.36
N LYS A 393 24.09 26.80 -37.83
CA LYS A 393 25.08 25.77 -37.57
C LYS A 393 26.52 26.23 -37.85
N PRO A 394 27.54 25.64 -37.19
CA PRO A 394 28.62 25.01 -37.96
C PRO A 394 28.97 23.59 -37.53
N ALA A 395 29.70 22.95 -38.43
CA ALA A 395 29.93 21.55 -38.65
C ALA A 395 30.99 20.90 -37.75
N ALA A 396 30.82 19.60 -37.58
CA ALA A 396 31.72 18.45 -37.58
C ALA A 396 33.17 18.59 -37.06
N GLN A 397 33.51 17.68 -36.15
CA GLN A 397 34.78 16.95 -36.26
C GLN A 397 34.64 15.50 -35.78
N LYS A 398 35.04 14.59 -36.67
CA LYS A 398 35.27 13.17 -36.50
C LYS A 398 36.58 12.94 -35.70
N ALA A 399 36.61 11.98 -34.84
CA ALA A 399 37.83 11.21 -34.58
C ALA A 399 37.49 9.74 -34.33
N ALA A 400 38.25 8.88 -34.97
CA ALA A 400 38.01 7.46 -35.21
C ALA A 400 38.73 6.57 -34.17
N ALA A 401 38.12 5.41 -33.98
CA ALA A 401 38.65 4.06 -33.88
C ALA A 401 39.84 3.74 -32.95
N LYS A 402 39.66 2.69 -32.12
CA LYS A 402 40.47 1.46 -32.26
C LYS A 402 39.83 0.25 -31.56
N ARG A 403 39.83 -0.83 -32.31
CA ARG A 403 39.51 -2.24 -31.98
C ARG A 403 40.44 -2.78 -30.90
N ALA A 404 39.94 -3.70 -30.07
CA ALA A 404 40.66 -4.94 -29.76
C ALA A 404 39.66 -6.05 -29.42
N SER A 405 39.76 -7.11 -30.14
CA SER A 405 39.11 -8.41 -30.06
C SER A 405 39.80 -9.33 -29.07
N LYS A 406 39.04 -10.26 -28.46
CA LYS A 406 39.31 -11.68 -28.09
C LYS A 406 38.69 -11.96 -26.73
N LYS A 407 38.10 -13.09 -26.42
CA LYS A 407 37.99 -14.45 -26.98
C LYS A 407 36.81 -15.17 -26.29
N SER A 408 36.23 -16.07 -26.97
CA SER A 408 35.27 -17.11 -26.60
C SER A 408 35.61 -17.92 -25.35
N GLY A 409 34.62 -18.22 -24.52
CA GLY A 409 34.66 -19.27 -23.50
C GLY A 409 33.25 -19.79 -23.27
N THR A 410 33.01 -21.02 -23.65
CA THR A 410 31.79 -21.81 -23.50
C THR A 410 31.54 -22.14 -22.02
N PRO A 411 30.29 -22.16 -21.51
CA PRO A 411 30.02 -22.69 -20.19
C PRO A 411 29.86 -24.21 -20.20
N PRO A 412 30.19 -24.90 -19.09
CA PRO A 412 30.00 -26.34 -18.96
C PRO A 412 28.58 -26.69 -18.54
N ASP A 413 28.20 -27.86 -18.96
CA ASP A 413 26.99 -28.66 -18.81
C ASP A 413 26.68 -28.93 -17.31
N ALA A 414 25.43 -28.86 -16.94
CA ALA A 414 24.93 -29.25 -15.65
C ALA A 414 24.19 -30.59 -15.73
N SER A 415 24.89 -31.64 -15.32
CA SER A 415 24.28 -32.88 -14.84
C SER A 415 24.94 -33.24 -13.51
N ASP A 416 24.10 -33.64 -12.54
CA ASP A 416 24.40 -34.16 -11.19
C ASP A 416 24.52 -33.13 -10.05
N VAL A 417 23.39 -32.87 -9.35
CA VAL A 417 22.99 -33.35 -8.00
C VAL A 417 21.55 -32.91 -7.72
#